data_5002a82c0041b1ff969b0dae29af74d6
#
_entry.id   5002a82c0041b1ff969b0dae29af74d6
#
_cell.length_a   1.000
_cell.length_b   1.000
_cell.length_c   1.000
_cell.angle_alpha   90.00
_cell.angle_beta   90.00
_cell.angle_gamma   90.00
#
_symmetry.space_group_name_H-M   'P 1'
#
loop_
_entity.id
_entity.type
_entity.pdbx_description
1 polymer ?
#
loop_
_entity_poly.entity_id
_entity_poly.type
_entity_poly.pdbx_seq_one_letter_code
_entity_poly.pdbx_strand_id
1 'polypeptide(L)'
;RDVAPSRGLGDVYKRQVPEDAAFIIQSSAPIEDWGKFSGSETWQCLKKAKSFEEVTKSVEKLDSVVRSNKVLLSLVGERDMLISLHKIRATDWDFLLVLDMQKASKMDLLKDQVETVLVMSGFTVTNRMHNGVNILEMRDPDTRDVFYTAFVDNHLVGSYTSGLVESAIDSRNKPKIGLDHSFIEAEKKVSGKGLVRVFINYARIPQFMSIYLGARNEYVDLFSNSMNFAGLYLNMDKDRMEVK
;
A
#
# COMPACT_ATOMS: atom_id res chain seq x y z
N ARG A 1 10.74 31.08 21.68
CA ARG A 1 10.81 30.75 20.24
C ARG A 1 10.10 29.40 20.11
N ASP A 2 8.81 29.46 19.77
CA ASP A 2 8.01 28.27 19.48
C ASP A 2 8.54 27.69 18.17
N VAL A 3 9.21 26.56 18.28
CA VAL A 3 9.55 25.74 17.12
C VAL A 3 8.22 25.11 16.70
N ALA A 4 7.61 25.64 15.63
CA ALA A 4 6.49 24.98 15.00
C ALA A 4 6.87 23.51 14.75
N PRO A 5 6.02 22.54 15.16
CA PRO A 5 6.31 21.16 14.89
C PRO A 5 6.49 21.03 13.36
N SER A 6 7.60 20.46 12.95
CA SER A 6 7.83 20.14 11.55
C SER A 6 6.61 19.35 11.10
N ARG A 7 5.78 19.93 10.22
CA ARG A 7 4.75 19.20 9.52
C ARG A 7 5.50 18.13 8.75
N GLY A 8 5.53 16.93 9.31
CA GLY A 8 6.20 15.80 8.70
C GLY A 8 5.62 15.61 7.31
N LEU A 9 6.48 15.56 6.29
CA LEU A 9 6.11 15.19 4.92
C LEU A 9 5.31 13.87 4.91
N GLY A 10 5.42 13.05 5.96
CA GLY A 10 4.71 11.79 6.15
C GLY A 10 3.18 11.85 6.23
N ASP A 11 2.55 13.01 6.35
CA ASP A 11 1.08 13.09 6.47
C ASP A 11 0.35 13.23 5.13
N VAL A 12 1.06 13.58 4.06
CA VAL A 12 0.44 13.92 2.78
C VAL A 12 0.03 12.67 1.99
N TYR A 13 0.85 11.61 1.99
CA TYR A 13 0.55 10.38 1.23
C TYR A 13 -0.64 9.57 1.80
N LYS A 14 -0.99 9.75 3.07
CA LYS A 14 -2.18 9.14 3.69
C LYS A 14 -3.49 9.71 3.17
N ARG A 15 -3.44 10.89 2.53
CA ARG A 15 -4.61 11.53 1.94
C ARG A 15 -5.13 10.78 0.71
N GLN A 16 -4.29 9.97 0.07
CA GLN A 16 -4.68 9.15 -1.07
C GLN A 16 -5.34 7.83 -0.66
N VAL A 17 -5.32 7.46 0.64
CA VAL A 17 -5.91 6.20 1.11
C VAL A 17 -7.44 6.35 1.21
N PRO A 18 -8.21 5.52 0.47
CA PRO A 18 -9.65 5.48 0.59
C PRO A 18 -10.12 5.04 1.99
N GLU A 19 -11.29 5.51 2.41
CA GLU A 19 -11.82 5.27 3.78
C GLU A 19 -12.21 3.82 4.08
N ASP A 20 -12.32 2.99 3.05
CA ASP A 20 -12.70 1.58 3.15
C ASP A 20 -11.50 0.64 3.37
N ALA A 21 -10.29 1.18 3.55
CA ALA A 21 -9.12 0.40 3.91
C ALA A 21 -9.35 -0.35 5.24
N ALA A 22 -9.17 -1.68 5.22
CA ALA A 22 -9.22 -2.53 6.41
C ALA A 22 -7.88 -2.56 7.15
N PHE A 23 -6.79 -2.57 6.40
CA PHE A 23 -5.41 -2.53 6.90
C PHE A 23 -4.60 -1.47 6.17
N ILE A 24 -3.69 -0.84 6.89
CA ILE A 24 -2.73 0.11 6.34
C ILE A 24 -1.35 -0.27 6.87
N ILE A 25 -0.41 -0.52 5.95
CA ILE A 25 0.96 -0.92 6.24
C ILE A 25 1.89 0.18 5.75
N GLN A 26 2.79 0.65 6.58
CA GLN A 26 3.73 1.72 6.27
C GLN A 26 5.17 1.25 6.48
N SER A 27 6.04 1.56 5.52
CA SER A 27 7.48 1.36 5.60
C SER A 27 8.22 2.61 5.12
N SER A 28 9.32 2.95 5.77
CA SER A 28 10.23 4.04 5.36
C SER A 28 11.46 3.54 4.60
N ALA A 29 11.65 2.23 4.53
CA ALA A 29 12.72 1.58 3.77
C ALA A 29 12.20 0.29 3.11
N PRO A 30 11.24 0.37 2.20
CA PRO A 30 10.45 -0.78 1.75
C PRO A 30 11.29 -1.90 1.13
N ILE A 31 12.37 -1.58 0.42
CA ILE A 31 13.25 -2.59 -0.18
C ILE A 31 14.05 -3.35 0.89
N GLU A 32 14.59 -2.63 1.88
CA GLU A 32 15.34 -3.23 2.98
C GLU A 32 14.40 -4.05 3.87
N ASP A 33 13.27 -3.48 4.24
CA ASP A 33 12.24 -4.11 5.08
C ASP A 33 11.69 -5.36 4.42
N TRP A 34 11.39 -5.29 3.12
CA TRP A 34 11.00 -6.45 2.34
C TRP A 34 12.10 -7.51 2.29
N GLY A 35 13.36 -7.12 2.11
CA GLY A 35 14.49 -8.04 2.12
C GLY A 35 14.62 -8.82 3.43
N LYS A 36 14.42 -8.16 4.57
CA LYS A 36 14.39 -8.80 5.89
C LYS A 36 13.19 -9.74 6.04
N PHE A 37 12.00 -9.27 5.66
CA PHE A 37 10.76 -10.05 5.78
C PHE A 37 10.76 -11.27 4.85
N SER A 38 11.12 -11.11 3.58
CA SER A 38 11.13 -12.20 2.59
C SER A 38 12.15 -13.31 2.88
N GLY A 39 13.22 -12.97 3.62
CA GLY A 39 14.20 -13.94 4.12
C GLY A 39 13.77 -14.70 5.38
N SER A 40 12.68 -14.30 6.05
CA SER A 40 12.28 -14.84 7.34
C SER A 40 11.54 -16.19 7.25
N GLU A 41 11.58 -16.95 8.35
CA GLU A 41 10.77 -18.16 8.50
C GLU A 41 9.25 -17.86 8.42
N THR A 42 8.84 -16.69 8.91
CA THR A 42 7.44 -16.23 8.82
C THR A 42 6.97 -16.15 7.38
N TRP A 43 7.77 -15.57 6.48
CA TRP A 43 7.44 -15.51 5.06
C TRP A 43 7.38 -16.90 4.43
N GLN A 44 8.33 -17.78 4.78
CA GLN A 44 8.33 -19.17 4.28
C GLN A 44 7.08 -19.94 4.76
N CYS A 45 6.58 -19.65 5.95
CA CYS A 45 5.34 -20.22 6.46
C CYS A 45 4.12 -19.68 5.69
N LEU A 46 4.05 -18.36 5.47
CA LEU A 46 2.96 -17.73 4.71
C LEU A 46 2.87 -18.25 3.29
N LYS A 47 3.99 -18.46 2.61
CA LYS A 47 4.02 -19.03 1.25
C LYS A 47 3.42 -20.43 1.14
N LYS A 48 3.45 -21.20 2.21
CA LYS A 48 2.85 -22.54 2.26
C LYS A 48 1.35 -22.51 2.54
N ALA A 49 0.83 -21.40 3.02
CA ALA A 49 -0.58 -21.25 3.36
C ALA A 49 -1.39 -21.00 2.08
N LYS A 50 -2.29 -21.93 1.74
CA LYS A 50 -3.11 -21.89 0.51
C LYS A 50 -3.88 -20.57 0.34
N SER A 51 -4.30 -19.96 1.47
CA SER A 51 -5.03 -18.68 1.48
C SER A 51 -4.16 -17.48 1.05
N PHE A 52 -2.85 -17.63 1.05
CA PHE A 52 -1.89 -16.56 0.70
C PHE A 52 -1.16 -16.82 -0.62
N GLU A 53 -1.45 -17.90 -1.32
CA GLU A 53 -0.72 -18.31 -2.52
C GLU A 53 -0.72 -17.24 -3.61
N GLU A 54 -1.88 -16.64 -3.90
CA GLU A 54 -2.01 -15.61 -4.93
C GLU A 54 -1.28 -14.32 -4.52
N VAL A 55 -1.41 -13.93 -3.23
CA VAL A 55 -0.73 -12.76 -2.68
C VAL A 55 0.78 -12.92 -2.76
N THR A 56 1.29 -14.06 -2.33
CA THR A 56 2.74 -14.32 -2.33
C THR A 56 3.30 -14.33 -3.75
N LYS A 57 2.61 -14.92 -4.72
CA LYS A 57 2.98 -14.88 -6.14
C LYS A 57 3.04 -13.44 -6.68
N SER A 58 2.01 -12.65 -6.39
CA SER A 58 1.95 -11.25 -6.85
C SER A 58 3.07 -10.41 -6.25
N VAL A 59 3.33 -10.56 -4.95
CA VAL A 59 4.40 -9.83 -4.26
C VAL A 59 5.78 -10.25 -4.75
N GLU A 60 6.04 -11.54 -4.94
CA GLU A 60 7.31 -12.05 -5.47
C GLU A 60 7.54 -11.57 -6.91
N LYS A 61 6.49 -11.49 -7.72
CA LYS A 61 6.57 -10.94 -9.08
C LYS A 61 6.94 -9.46 -9.05
N LEU A 62 6.28 -8.65 -8.23
CA LEU A 62 6.60 -7.24 -8.07
C LEU A 62 8.04 -7.04 -7.56
N ASP A 63 8.48 -7.82 -6.58
CA ASP A 63 9.86 -7.79 -6.08
C ASP A 63 10.86 -8.10 -7.19
N SER A 64 10.59 -9.12 -8.00
CA SER A 64 11.43 -9.49 -9.15
C SER A 64 11.55 -8.36 -10.17
N VAL A 65 10.44 -7.71 -10.53
CA VAL A 65 10.43 -6.58 -11.48
C VAL A 65 11.21 -5.39 -10.91
N VAL A 66 11.00 -5.04 -9.64
CA VAL A 66 11.70 -3.93 -9.00
C VAL A 66 13.20 -4.20 -8.90
N ARG A 67 13.62 -5.40 -8.46
CA ARG A 67 15.03 -5.76 -8.28
C ARG A 67 15.78 -5.94 -9.60
N SER A 68 15.11 -6.40 -10.64
CA SER A 68 15.72 -6.55 -11.97
C SER A 68 16.00 -5.21 -12.66
N ASN A 69 15.39 -4.14 -12.18
CA ASN A 69 15.50 -2.82 -12.79
C ASN A 69 16.10 -1.79 -11.82
N LYS A 70 17.33 -1.33 -12.11
CA LYS A 70 18.04 -0.35 -11.27
C LYS A 70 17.31 0.97 -11.10
N VAL A 71 16.54 1.41 -12.09
CA VAL A 71 15.77 2.66 -12.03
C VAL A 71 14.61 2.49 -11.05
N LEU A 72 13.84 1.40 -11.17
CA LEU A 72 12.75 1.11 -10.25
C LEU A 72 13.25 0.88 -8.83
N LEU A 73 14.37 0.16 -8.67
CA LEU A 73 15.01 -0.06 -7.37
C LEU A 73 15.42 1.26 -6.70
N SER A 74 16.06 2.16 -7.45
CA SER A 74 16.40 3.51 -6.97
C SER A 74 15.18 4.37 -6.69
N LEU A 75 14.09 4.17 -7.43
CA LEU A 75 12.84 4.90 -7.24
C LEU A 75 12.15 4.53 -5.94
N VAL A 76 12.13 3.24 -5.59
CA VAL A 76 11.39 2.71 -4.42
C VAL A 76 12.26 2.68 -3.16
N GLY A 77 13.58 2.46 -3.29
CA GLY A 77 14.47 2.02 -2.22
C GLY A 77 14.54 2.90 -0.97
N GLU A 78 14.48 4.22 -1.12
CA GLU A 78 14.64 5.19 -0.02
C GLU A 78 13.40 6.07 0.15
N ARG A 79 12.22 5.54 -0.13
CA ARG A 79 10.97 6.30 -0.09
C ARG A 79 9.98 5.72 0.88
N ASP A 80 9.25 6.61 1.53
CA ASP A 80 8.11 6.19 2.33
C ASP A 80 7.06 5.53 1.43
N MET A 81 6.64 4.33 1.84
CA MET A 81 5.66 3.52 1.15
C MET A 81 4.51 3.18 2.10
N LEU A 82 3.30 3.22 1.55
CA LEU A 82 2.10 2.76 2.21
C LEU A 82 1.40 1.75 1.31
N ILE A 83 0.92 0.67 1.91
CA ILE A 83 0.03 -0.30 1.28
C ILE A 83 -1.25 -0.35 2.10
N SER A 84 -2.40 -0.16 1.45
CA SER A 84 -3.70 -0.35 2.09
C SER A 84 -4.45 -1.51 1.43
N LEU A 85 -5.16 -2.31 2.25
CA LEU A 85 -5.91 -3.48 1.81
C LEU A 85 -7.40 -3.17 1.81
N HIS A 86 -8.06 -3.47 0.70
CA HIS A 86 -9.46 -3.13 0.46
C HIS A 86 -10.24 -4.35 0.00
N LYS A 87 -11.48 -4.50 0.49
CA LYS A 87 -12.42 -5.45 -0.09
C LYS A 87 -12.98 -4.85 -1.37
N ILE A 88 -12.78 -5.52 -2.50
CA ILE A 88 -13.22 -5.07 -3.83
C ILE A 88 -14.50 -5.76 -4.31
N ARG A 89 -14.73 -7.02 -3.87
CA ARG A 89 -15.91 -7.83 -4.19
C ARG A 89 -16.32 -8.67 -2.99
N ALA A 90 -17.41 -9.41 -3.13
CA ALA A 90 -17.93 -10.26 -2.05
C ALA A 90 -16.89 -11.25 -1.52
N THR A 91 -16.09 -11.82 -2.40
CA THR A 91 -15.10 -12.88 -2.10
C THR A 91 -13.67 -12.48 -2.42
N ASP A 92 -13.42 -11.17 -2.66
CA ASP A 92 -12.15 -10.75 -3.20
C ASP A 92 -11.66 -9.44 -2.59
N TRP A 93 -10.35 -9.26 -2.52
CA TRP A 93 -9.69 -8.07 -2.01
C TRP A 93 -8.50 -7.70 -2.90
N ASP A 94 -8.09 -6.45 -2.83
CA ASP A 94 -6.91 -5.96 -3.51
C ASP A 94 -6.23 -4.88 -2.65
N PHE A 95 -5.05 -4.45 -3.05
CA PHE A 95 -4.28 -3.43 -2.37
C PHE A 95 -4.18 -2.15 -3.20
N LEU A 96 -4.00 -1.05 -2.49
CA LEU A 96 -3.54 0.21 -3.06
C LEU A 96 -2.14 0.49 -2.51
N LEU A 97 -1.18 0.61 -3.41
CA LEU A 97 0.17 1.09 -3.13
C LEU A 97 0.21 2.61 -3.24
N VAL A 98 0.82 3.27 -2.27
CA VAL A 98 1.15 4.71 -2.32
C VAL A 98 2.61 4.88 -2.00
N LEU A 99 3.36 5.48 -2.92
CA LEU A 99 4.78 5.74 -2.78
C LEU A 99 5.03 7.25 -2.78
N ASP A 100 5.72 7.77 -1.74
CA ASP A 100 6.09 9.19 -1.68
C ASP A 100 7.26 9.49 -2.63
N MET A 101 7.01 10.31 -3.64
CA MET A 101 8.00 10.71 -4.64
C MET A 101 8.82 11.94 -4.24
N GLN A 102 8.58 12.50 -3.05
CA GLN A 102 9.29 13.60 -2.37
C GLN A 102 9.27 14.95 -3.07
N LYS A 103 9.72 15.10 -4.32
CA LYS A 103 9.81 16.41 -4.99
C LYS A 103 9.11 16.42 -6.33
N ALA A 104 8.08 17.27 -6.44
CA ALA A 104 7.32 17.49 -7.68
C ALA A 104 8.19 17.90 -8.89
N SER A 105 9.28 18.63 -8.67
CA SER A 105 10.13 19.15 -9.75
C SER A 105 10.81 18.11 -10.65
N LYS A 106 10.80 16.85 -10.25
CA LYS A 106 11.35 15.74 -11.05
C LYS A 106 10.28 14.76 -11.55
N MET A 107 9.01 15.04 -11.26
CA MET A 107 7.93 14.09 -11.53
C MET A 107 7.76 13.78 -13.01
N ASP A 108 7.83 14.77 -13.90
CA ASP A 108 7.61 14.53 -15.32
C ASP A 108 8.73 13.65 -15.91
N LEU A 109 9.98 13.92 -15.53
CA LEU A 109 11.10 13.07 -15.94
C LEU A 109 10.95 11.63 -15.39
N LEU A 110 10.46 11.48 -14.18
CA LEU A 110 10.23 10.16 -13.57
C LEU A 110 9.09 9.40 -14.26
N LYS A 111 8.02 10.08 -14.67
CA LYS A 111 6.91 9.49 -15.44
C LYS A 111 7.42 8.87 -16.74
N ASP A 112 8.16 9.65 -17.52
CA ASP A 112 8.70 9.22 -18.80
C ASP A 112 9.68 8.04 -18.62
N GLN A 113 10.50 8.07 -17.58
CA GLN A 113 11.43 6.98 -17.28
C GLN A 113 10.71 5.71 -16.85
N VAL A 114 9.68 5.81 -16.00
CA VAL A 114 8.88 4.66 -15.55
C VAL A 114 8.19 4.01 -16.75
N GLU A 115 7.52 4.78 -17.58
CA GLU A 115 6.85 4.26 -18.77
C GLU A 115 7.83 3.57 -19.73
N THR A 116 8.96 4.21 -20.01
CA THR A 116 10.02 3.65 -20.86
C THR A 116 10.52 2.31 -20.33
N VAL A 117 10.80 2.24 -19.02
CA VAL A 117 11.28 1.02 -18.38
C VAL A 117 10.26 -0.12 -18.45
N LEU A 118 8.99 0.18 -18.25
CA LEU A 118 7.91 -0.80 -18.33
C LEU A 118 7.75 -1.37 -19.74
N VAL A 119 7.77 -0.50 -20.73
CA VAL A 119 7.73 -0.93 -22.17
C VAL A 119 8.94 -1.80 -22.50
N MET A 120 10.15 -1.39 -22.07
CA MET A 120 11.38 -2.19 -22.28
C MET A 120 11.34 -3.53 -21.54
N SER A 121 10.56 -3.64 -20.45
CA SER A 121 10.34 -4.87 -19.69
C SER A 121 9.23 -5.76 -20.28
N GLY A 122 8.68 -5.39 -21.47
CA GLY A 122 7.69 -6.19 -22.19
C GLY A 122 6.23 -5.89 -21.84
N PHE A 123 5.95 -4.93 -20.95
CA PHE A 123 4.57 -4.53 -20.66
C PHE A 123 3.96 -3.73 -21.81
N THR A 124 2.68 -3.97 -22.09
CA THR A 124 1.89 -3.08 -22.95
C THR A 124 1.33 -1.97 -22.07
N VAL A 125 1.69 -0.72 -22.39
CA VAL A 125 1.25 0.45 -21.64
C VAL A 125 0.20 1.22 -22.45
N THR A 126 -0.94 1.48 -21.83
CA THR A 126 -2.00 2.36 -22.36
C THR A 126 -2.34 3.43 -21.33
N ASN A 127 -2.97 4.51 -21.80
CA ASN A 127 -3.25 5.69 -20.99
C ASN A 127 -4.74 6.00 -20.98
N ARG A 128 -5.28 6.37 -19.84
CA ARG A 128 -6.61 6.96 -19.74
C ARG A 128 -6.67 8.07 -18.70
N MET A 129 -7.61 8.97 -18.84
CA MET A 129 -7.79 10.11 -17.93
C MET A 129 -8.90 9.83 -16.90
N HIS A 130 -8.65 10.20 -15.64
CA HIS A 130 -9.66 10.27 -14.58
C HIS A 130 -9.47 11.56 -13.79
N ASN A 131 -10.48 12.42 -13.76
CA ASN A 131 -10.49 13.71 -13.03
C ASN A 131 -9.21 14.55 -13.24
N GLY A 132 -8.73 14.63 -14.50
CA GLY A 132 -7.57 15.40 -14.89
C GLY A 132 -6.22 14.74 -14.57
N VAL A 133 -6.22 13.51 -14.09
CA VAL A 133 -5.02 12.71 -13.82
C VAL A 133 -4.90 11.58 -14.83
N ASN A 134 -3.71 11.39 -15.39
CA ASN A 134 -3.43 10.29 -16.30
C ASN A 134 -3.18 9.00 -15.51
N ILE A 135 -3.91 7.93 -15.84
CA ILE A 135 -3.73 6.58 -15.32
C ILE A 135 -3.01 5.78 -16.40
N LEU A 136 -1.86 5.21 -16.06
CA LEU A 136 -1.14 4.24 -16.86
C LEU A 136 -1.72 2.86 -16.59
N GLU A 137 -2.13 2.14 -17.63
CA GLU A 137 -2.59 0.76 -17.58
C GLU A 137 -1.49 -0.13 -18.12
N MET A 138 -0.86 -0.91 -17.27
CA MET A 138 0.27 -1.77 -17.60
C MET A 138 -0.20 -3.20 -17.67
N ARG A 139 -0.30 -3.74 -18.87
CA ARG A 139 -0.70 -5.13 -19.10
C ARG A 139 0.51 -6.03 -19.19
N ASP A 140 0.54 -7.04 -18.34
CA ASP A 140 1.52 -8.11 -18.39
C ASP A 140 1.25 -9.02 -19.62
N PRO A 141 2.23 -9.26 -20.48
CA PRO A 141 2.04 -10.09 -21.67
C PRO A 141 1.78 -11.57 -21.35
N ASP A 142 2.30 -12.06 -20.22
CA ASP A 142 2.24 -13.48 -19.85
C ASP A 142 0.95 -13.83 -19.09
N THR A 143 0.64 -13.05 -18.04
CA THR A 143 -0.53 -13.29 -17.18
C THR A 143 -1.79 -12.60 -17.67
N ARG A 144 -1.66 -11.56 -18.51
CA ARG A 144 -2.71 -10.63 -18.95
C ARG A 144 -3.28 -9.76 -17.82
N ASP A 145 -2.71 -9.82 -16.63
CA ASP A 145 -3.08 -8.92 -15.55
C ASP A 145 -2.79 -7.48 -15.93
N VAL A 146 -3.62 -6.58 -15.45
CA VAL A 146 -3.43 -5.14 -15.66
C VAL A 146 -3.14 -4.49 -14.31
N PHE A 147 -1.97 -3.86 -14.19
CA PHE A 147 -1.65 -3.01 -13.07
C PHE A 147 -1.88 -1.56 -13.46
N TYR A 148 -2.68 -0.86 -12.68
CA TYR A 148 -3.02 0.55 -12.88
C TYR A 148 -2.14 1.41 -12.00
N THR A 149 -1.58 2.50 -12.54
CA THR A 149 -0.79 3.44 -11.75
C THR A 149 -1.05 4.88 -12.19
N ALA A 150 -0.94 5.80 -11.26
CA ALA A 150 -1.10 7.23 -11.51
C ALA A 150 -0.17 8.05 -10.62
N PHE A 151 0.24 9.22 -11.11
CA PHE A 151 0.92 10.21 -10.31
C PHE A 151 -0.10 11.22 -9.78
N VAL A 152 -0.30 11.21 -8.47
CA VAL A 152 -1.24 12.09 -7.76
C VAL A 152 -0.44 13.02 -6.85
N ASP A 153 -0.38 14.29 -7.18
CA ASP A 153 0.52 15.27 -6.55
C ASP A 153 1.98 14.75 -6.55
N ASN A 154 2.56 14.53 -5.37
CA ASN A 154 3.93 14.01 -5.23
C ASN A 154 3.96 12.49 -4.94
N HIS A 155 2.90 11.76 -5.25
CA HIS A 155 2.79 10.34 -4.94
C HIS A 155 2.57 9.53 -6.21
N LEU A 156 3.17 8.35 -6.25
CA LEU A 156 2.83 7.30 -7.19
C LEU A 156 1.85 6.37 -6.50
N VAL A 157 0.65 6.23 -7.07
CA VAL A 157 -0.36 5.27 -6.59
C VAL A 157 -0.49 4.11 -7.57
N GLY A 158 -0.76 2.91 -7.08
CA GLY A 158 -0.88 1.73 -7.92
C GLY A 158 -1.73 0.61 -7.32
N SER A 159 -2.45 -0.13 -8.17
CA SER A 159 -3.31 -1.27 -7.81
C SER A 159 -3.61 -2.14 -9.02
N TYR A 160 -3.97 -3.41 -8.81
CA TYR A 160 -4.58 -4.23 -9.86
C TYR A 160 -6.07 -3.90 -10.09
N THR A 161 -6.69 -3.14 -9.20
CA THR A 161 -8.06 -2.66 -9.31
C THR A 161 -8.09 -1.18 -9.70
N SER A 162 -8.52 -0.87 -10.92
CA SER A 162 -8.56 0.52 -11.43
C SER A 162 -9.37 1.46 -10.51
N GLY A 163 -10.48 0.97 -9.94
CA GLY A 163 -11.32 1.74 -9.03
C GLY A 163 -10.62 2.19 -7.75
N LEU A 164 -9.60 1.47 -7.27
CA LEU A 164 -8.79 1.91 -6.12
C LEU A 164 -7.88 3.08 -6.50
N VAL A 165 -7.28 3.05 -7.71
CA VAL A 165 -6.48 4.18 -8.21
C VAL A 165 -7.36 5.41 -8.44
N GLU A 166 -8.56 5.23 -9.00
CA GLU A 166 -9.53 6.31 -9.17
C GLU A 166 -9.96 6.90 -7.83
N SER A 167 -10.26 6.04 -6.84
CA SER A 167 -10.60 6.47 -5.47
C SER A 167 -9.46 7.24 -4.80
N ALA A 168 -8.21 6.84 -5.04
CA ALA A 168 -7.04 7.58 -4.55
C ALA A 168 -6.92 8.97 -5.20
N ILE A 169 -7.17 9.08 -6.50
CA ILE A 169 -7.20 10.36 -7.22
C ILE A 169 -8.30 11.27 -6.65
N ASP A 170 -9.49 10.73 -6.42
CA ASP A 170 -10.63 11.47 -5.89
C ASP A 170 -10.42 11.91 -4.44
N SER A 171 -9.71 11.10 -3.65
CA SER A 171 -9.36 11.41 -2.26
C SER A 171 -8.42 12.60 -2.11
N ARG A 172 -7.71 13.01 -3.17
CA ARG A 172 -6.87 14.21 -3.18
C ARG A 172 -7.59 15.45 -2.66
N ASN A 173 -8.83 15.62 -3.07
CA ASN A 173 -9.66 16.79 -2.73
C ASN A 173 -10.51 16.57 -1.48
N LYS A 174 -10.69 15.34 -1.03
CA LYS A 174 -11.50 14.96 0.14
C LYS A 174 -10.79 13.84 0.91
N PRO A 175 -9.64 14.13 1.52
CA PRO A 175 -8.88 13.12 2.27
C PRO A 175 -9.72 12.62 3.44
N LYS A 176 -9.85 11.31 3.60
CA LYS A 176 -10.71 10.70 4.61
C LYS A 176 -9.92 10.08 5.74
N ILE A 177 -9.10 9.08 5.48
CA ILE A 177 -8.30 8.42 6.54
C ILE A 177 -7.25 9.37 7.12
N GLY A 178 -6.56 10.14 6.30
CA GLY A 178 -5.54 11.10 6.77
C GLY A 178 -6.10 12.22 7.66
N LEU A 179 -7.42 12.40 7.73
CA LEU A 179 -8.11 13.33 8.62
C LEU A 179 -8.92 12.64 9.71
N ASP A 180 -8.97 11.31 9.74
CA ASP A 180 -9.66 10.56 10.78
C ASP A 180 -8.92 10.72 12.11
N HIS A 181 -9.62 11.24 13.12
CA HIS A 181 -9.02 11.54 14.43
C HIS A 181 -8.50 10.29 15.12
N SER A 182 -9.20 9.16 15.01
CA SER A 182 -8.81 7.90 15.64
C SER A 182 -7.59 7.27 14.96
N PHE A 183 -7.48 7.43 13.63
CA PHE A 183 -6.28 7.05 12.89
C PHE A 183 -5.07 7.89 13.31
N ILE A 184 -5.23 9.23 13.38
CA ILE A 184 -4.18 10.15 13.79
C ILE A 184 -3.72 9.86 15.23
N GLU A 185 -4.64 9.54 16.14
CA GLU A 185 -4.28 9.15 17.51
C GLU A 185 -3.54 7.82 17.57
N ALA A 186 -4.00 6.80 16.84
CA ALA A 186 -3.32 5.52 16.74
C ALA A 186 -1.89 5.71 16.19
N GLU A 187 -1.73 6.51 15.17
CA GLU A 187 -0.43 6.82 14.57
C GLU A 187 0.54 7.51 15.54
N LYS A 188 0.07 8.48 16.32
CA LYS A 188 0.89 9.15 17.34
C LYS A 188 1.37 8.18 18.43
N LYS A 189 0.58 7.16 18.75
CA LYS A 189 0.91 6.16 19.78
C LYS A 189 1.89 5.11 19.27
N VAL A 190 1.85 4.81 17.98
CA VAL A 190 2.79 3.88 17.34
C VAL A 190 4.08 4.62 17.02
N SER A 191 4.82 5.00 18.07
CA SER A 191 6.13 5.63 17.96
C SER A 191 7.22 4.59 18.18
N GLY A 192 7.94 4.20 17.14
CA GLY A 192 9.06 3.27 17.25
C GLY A 192 9.79 3.12 15.93
N LYS A 193 11.05 2.70 16.01
CA LYS A 193 11.85 2.28 14.85
C LYS A 193 11.62 0.80 14.63
N GLY A 194 10.46 0.44 14.08
CA GLY A 194 10.15 -0.92 13.63
C GLY A 194 10.38 -1.08 12.14
N LEU A 195 10.34 -2.32 11.67
CA LEU A 195 10.42 -2.67 10.25
C LEU A 195 9.26 -2.00 9.50
N VAL A 196 8.02 -2.23 9.97
CA VAL A 196 6.81 -1.65 9.40
C VAL A 196 5.84 -1.26 10.52
N ARG A 197 5.01 -0.26 10.25
CA ARG A 197 3.84 0.09 11.06
C ARG A 197 2.58 -0.46 10.41
N VAL A 198 1.73 -1.07 11.19
CA VAL A 198 0.45 -1.64 10.71
C VAL A 198 -0.69 -0.99 11.47
N PHE A 199 -1.67 -0.48 10.75
CA PHE A 199 -2.90 0.06 11.32
C PHE A 199 -4.07 -0.79 10.87
N ILE A 200 -4.96 -1.10 11.81
CA ILE A 200 -6.15 -1.92 11.62
C ILE A 200 -7.37 -1.01 11.79
N ASN A 201 -8.19 -0.93 10.75
CA ASN A 201 -9.48 -0.24 10.79
C ASN A 201 -10.57 -1.24 11.20
N TYR A 202 -10.92 -1.26 12.49
CA TYR A 202 -11.87 -2.22 13.02
C TYR A 202 -13.25 -2.10 12.40
N ALA A 203 -13.69 -0.93 12.01
CA ALA A 203 -14.97 -0.74 11.33
C ALA A 203 -15.05 -1.47 9.97
N ARG A 204 -13.90 -1.82 9.37
CA ARG A 204 -13.82 -2.53 8.08
C ARG A 204 -13.50 -4.02 8.22
N ILE A 205 -13.07 -4.47 9.40
CA ILE A 205 -12.72 -5.88 9.63
C ILE A 205 -13.87 -6.84 9.34
N PRO A 206 -15.15 -6.62 9.76
CA PRO A 206 -16.22 -7.56 9.47
C PRO A 206 -16.42 -7.77 7.98
N GLN A 207 -16.36 -6.68 7.20
CA GLN A 207 -16.51 -6.74 5.75
C GLN A 207 -15.33 -7.47 5.10
N PHE A 208 -14.12 -7.23 5.57
CA PHE A 208 -12.92 -7.89 5.07
C PHE A 208 -12.92 -9.39 5.43
N MET A 209 -13.23 -9.73 6.69
CA MET A 209 -13.29 -11.12 7.16
C MET A 209 -14.38 -11.94 6.48
N SER A 210 -15.47 -11.31 6.01
CA SER A 210 -16.53 -12.01 5.29
C SER A 210 -16.06 -12.65 3.98
N ILE A 211 -14.92 -12.23 3.42
CA ILE A 211 -14.28 -12.87 2.26
C ILE A 211 -13.91 -14.33 2.60
N TYR A 212 -13.43 -14.57 3.81
CA TYR A 212 -12.94 -15.87 4.26
C TYR A 212 -13.99 -16.69 5.00
N LEU A 213 -14.88 -16.03 5.75
CA LEU A 213 -15.87 -16.71 6.59
C LEU A 213 -17.17 -17.03 5.85
N GLY A 214 -17.36 -16.50 4.64
CA GLY A 214 -18.54 -16.72 3.81
C GLY A 214 -19.86 -16.17 4.39
N ALA A 215 -19.85 -15.70 5.65
CA ALA A 215 -20.99 -15.11 6.33
C ALA A 215 -20.53 -14.05 7.35
N ARG A 216 -21.44 -13.17 7.72
CA ARG A 216 -21.22 -12.19 8.76
C ARG A 216 -21.19 -12.90 10.11
N ASN A 217 -20.18 -12.59 10.93
CA ASN A 217 -20.01 -13.19 12.25
C ASN A 217 -20.30 -12.14 13.33
N GLU A 218 -21.32 -12.38 14.16
CA GLU A 218 -21.78 -11.45 15.20
C GLU A 218 -20.69 -11.09 16.23
N TYR A 219 -19.78 -12.01 16.54
CA TYR A 219 -18.65 -11.74 17.46
C TYR A 219 -17.64 -10.77 16.82
N VAL A 220 -17.37 -10.92 15.53
CA VAL A 220 -16.52 -9.99 14.77
C VAL A 220 -17.16 -8.61 14.70
N ASP A 221 -18.46 -8.54 14.47
CA ASP A 221 -19.22 -7.29 14.46
C ASP A 221 -19.18 -6.59 15.84
N LEU A 222 -19.42 -7.33 16.91
CA LEU A 222 -19.40 -6.79 18.28
C LEU A 222 -18.01 -6.22 18.63
N PHE A 223 -16.96 -6.97 18.31
CA PHE A 223 -15.59 -6.55 18.57
C PHE A 223 -15.21 -5.31 17.75
N SER A 224 -15.61 -5.28 16.50
CA SER A 224 -15.31 -4.16 15.58
C SER A 224 -16.03 -2.87 15.96
N ASN A 225 -17.22 -2.97 16.53
CA ASN A 225 -17.98 -1.80 16.98
C ASN A 225 -17.43 -1.17 18.27
N SER A 226 -16.55 -1.86 18.98
CA SER A 226 -15.96 -1.36 20.22
C SER A 226 -14.62 -0.64 20.00
N MET A 227 -14.05 -0.69 18.80
CA MET A 227 -12.76 -0.07 18.45
C MET A 227 -12.85 0.66 17.12
N ASN A 228 -12.06 1.72 16.96
CA ASN A 228 -11.93 2.45 15.69
C ASN A 228 -10.66 2.00 14.93
N PHE A 229 -9.51 2.51 15.38
CA PHE A 229 -8.20 2.13 14.84
C PHE A 229 -7.30 1.57 15.93
N ALA A 230 -6.56 0.51 15.60
CA ALA A 230 -5.38 0.10 16.35
C ALA A 230 -4.14 0.28 15.48
N GLY A 231 -3.05 0.63 16.12
CA GLY A 231 -1.74 0.70 15.49
C GLY A 231 -0.77 -0.22 16.23
N LEU A 232 0.06 -0.90 15.48
CA LEU A 232 1.15 -1.72 15.98
C LEU A 232 2.35 -1.56 15.07
N TYR A 233 3.54 -1.79 15.59
CA TYR A 233 4.70 -1.92 14.73
C TYR A 233 5.29 -3.32 14.81
N LEU A 234 5.73 -3.78 13.65
CA LEU A 234 6.41 -5.06 13.50
C LEU A 234 7.91 -4.80 13.44
N ASN A 235 8.65 -5.59 14.19
CA ASN A 235 10.10 -5.60 14.14
C ASN A 235 10.59 -7.02 13.79
N MET A 236 11.76 -7.10 13.18
CA MET A 236 12.43 -8.37 12.94
C MET A 236 13.67 -8.42 13.81
N ASP A 237 13.70 -9.36 14.75
CA ASP A 237 14.90 -9.70 15.49
C ASP A 237 15.40 -11.07 15.00
N LYS A 238 16.46 -11.03 14.20
CA LYS A 238 16.99 -12.19 13.46
C LYS A 238 15.89 -12.81 12.57
N ASP A 239 15.35 -13.97 12.95
CA ASP A 239 14.33 -14.70 12.20
C ASP A 239 12.94 -14.61 12.84
N ARG A 240 12.77 -13.83 13.92
CA ARG A 240 11.52 -13.72 14.66
C ARG A 240 10.86 -12.37 14.44
N MET A 241 9.56 -12.42 14.17
CA MET A 241 8.72 -11.23 14.12
C MET A 241 8.25 -10.88 15.52
N GLU A 242 8.58 -9.68 15.97
CA GLU A 242 8.06 -9.10 17.21
C GLU A 242 6.96 -8.10 16.88
N VAL A 243 5.85 -8.20 17.60
CA VAL A 243 4.70 -7.26 17.53
C VAL A 243 4.70 -6.43 18.79
N LYS A 244 4.68 -5.12 18.65
CA LYS A 244 4.59 -4.17 19.80
C LYS A 244 3.53 -3.13 19.57
#